data_5479b79e61f838d844d11f3c226d8dc7
#
_entry.id   5479b79e61f838d844d11f3c226d8dc7
#
_cell.length_a   1.000
_cell.length_b   1.000
_cell.length_c   1.000
_cell.angle_alpha   90.00
_cell.angle_beta   90.00
_cell.angle_gamma   90.00
#
_symmetry.space_group_name_H-M   'P 1'
#
loop_
_entity.id
_entity.type
_entity.pdbx_description
1 polymer ?
#
loop_
_entity_poly.entity_id
_entity_poly.type
_entity_poly.pdbx_seq_one_letter_code
_entity_poly.pdbx_strand_id
1 'polypeptide(L)'
;MDLSYLEKALRKIELKSEMIKGISEYCVLNSKGCENEVAKIIDEEYQTHIVEQKLAIFQTIHEIFVETASKGETRFLKLIGARVKNYIEDITR
;
A
#
# COMPACT_ATOMS: atom_id res chain seq x y z
N MET A 1 -6.61 14.67 -8.35
CA MET A 1 -6.08 13.38 -8.83
C MET A 1 -7.11 12.29 -8.61
N ASP A 2 -7.28 11.44 -9.57
CA ASP A 2 -8.26 10.36 -9.50
C ASP A 2 -7.62 9.08 -8.93
N LEU A 3 -8.03 8.69 -7.74
CA LEU A 3 -7.53 7.49 -7.08
C LEU A 3 -8.42 6.27 -7.29
N SER A 4 -9.42 6.36 -8.17
CA SER A 4 -10.32 5.22 -8.41
C SER A 4 -9.57 4.02 -9.01
N TYR A 5 -8.52 4.26 -9.79
CA TYR A 5 -7.68 3.18 -10.30
C TYR A 5 -7.04 2.41 -9.15
N LEU A 6 -6.51 3.12 -8.15
CA LEU A 6 -5.88 2.48 -6.99
C LEU A 6 -6.88 1.63 -6.22
N GLU A 7 -8.09 2.15 -5.97
CA GLU A 7 -9.13 1.38 -5.30
C GLU A 7 -9.46 0.09 -6.05
N LYS A 8 -9.67 0.19 -7.35
CA LYS A 8 -10.00 -0.97 -8.18
C LYS A 8 -8.85 -1.99 -8.21
N ALA A 9 -7.61 -1.51 -8.32
CA ALA A 9 -6.45 -2.38 -8.35
C ALA A 9 -6.30 -3.14 -7.03
N LEU A 10 -6.48 -2.46 -5.89
CA LEU A 10 -6.38 -3.09 -4.58
C LEU A 10 -7.51 -4.09 -4.33
N ARG A 11 -8.71 -3.83 -4.83
CA ARG A 11 -9.83 -4.77 -4.70
C ARG A 11 -9.57 -6.11 -5.39
N LYS A 12 -8.80 -6.07 -6.47
CA LYS A 12 -8.49 -7.26 -7.28
C LYS A 12 -7.07 -7.76 -7.05
N ILE A 13 -6.40 -7.27 -6.03
CA ILE A 13 -4.99 -7.59 -5.81
C ILE A 13 -4.80 -9.09 -5.58
N GLU A 14 -3.77 -9.63 -6.22
CA GLU A 14 -3.33 -11.00 -6.04
C GLU A 14 -1.88 -11.01 -5.59
N LEU A 15 -1.47 -12.11 -4.94
CA LEU A 15 -0.11 -12.25 -4.45
C LEU A 15 0.82 -12.63 -5.61
N LYS A 16 1.00 -11.69 -6.54
CA LYS A 16 1.86 -11.82 -7.72
C LYS A 16 2.82 -10.64 -7.76
N SER A 17 4.11 -10.92 -7.93
CA SER A 17 5.13 -9.88 -7.88
C SER A 17 4.93 -8.78 -8.92
N GLU A 18 4.49 -9.12 -10.11
CA GLU A 18 4.25 -8.14 -11.18
C GLU A 18 3.13 -7.17 -10.81
N MET A 19 2.04 -7.69 -10.24
CA MET A 19 0.90 -6.88 -9.83
C MET A 19 1.28 -5.97 -8.66
N ILE A 20 1.97 -6.52 -7.67
CA ILE A 20 2.45 -5.78 -6.50
C ILE A 20 3.36 -4.65 -6.92
N LYS A 21 4.31 -4.95 -7.82
CA LYS A 21 5.25 -3.96 -8.32
C LYS A 21 4.54 -2.84 -9.09
N GLY A 22 3.59 -3.20 -9.96
CA GLY A 22 2.83 -2.23 -10.72
C GLY A 22 2.02 -1.28 -9.83
N ILE A 23 1.35 -1.81 -8.82
CA ILE A 23 0.58 -1.00 -7.88
C ILE A 23 1.49 -0.10 -7.05
N SER A 24 2.62 -0.62 -6.56
CA SER A 24 3.55 0.18 -5.79
C SER A 24 4.17 1.30 -6.61
N GLU A 25 4.53 1.05 -7.86
CA GLU A 25 5.03 2.09 -8.76
C GLU A 25 3.98 3.17 -9.00
N TYR A 26 2.72 2.78 -9.19
CA TYR A 26 1.63 3.73 -9.34
C TYR A 26 1.51 4.62 -8.11
N CYS A 27 1.57 4.05 -6.93
CA CYS A 27 1.49 4.80 -5.68
C CYS A 27 2.66 5.78 -5.54
N VAL A 28 3.88 5.35 -5.83
CA VAL A 28 5.06 6.20 -5.71
C VAL A 28 4.97 7.39 -6.67
N LEU A 29 4.54 7.14 -7.91
CA LEU A 29 4.46 8.18 -8.93
C LEU A 29 3.34 9.19 -8.65
N ASN A 30 2.26 8.76 -8.02
CA ASN A 30 1.04 9.56 -7.91
C ASN A 30 0.70 10.01 -6.50
N SER A 31 1.47 9.61 -5.48
CA SER A 31 1.15 9.94 -4.09
C SER A 31 1.55 11.35 -3.69
N LYS A 32 2.45 11.99 -4.42
CA LYS A 32 2.99 13.29 -4.04
C LYS A 32 1.86 14.33 -3.98
N GLY A 33 1.64 14.87 -2.79
CA GLY A 33 0.55 15.81 -2.55
C GLY A 33 -0.77 15.16 -2.13
N CYS A 34 -0.87 13.83 -2.20
CA CYS A 34 -2.07 13.10 -1.79
C CYS A 34 -1.75 11.85 -0.98
N GLU A 35 -0.66 11.89 -0.23
CA GLU A 35 -0.21 10.74 0.59
C GLU A 35 -1.28 10.29 1.59
N ASN A 36 -2.02 11.23 2.19
CA ASN A 36 -3.09 10.91 3.13
C ASN A 36 -4.17 10.05 2.48
N GLU A 37 -4.60 10.45 1.28
CA GLU A 37 -5.64 9.75 0.54
C GLU A 37 -5.19 8.36 0.12
N VAL A 38 -3.95 8.23 -0.33
CA VAL A 38 -3.38 6.94 -0.71
C VAL A 38 -3.31 6.01 0.50
N ALA A 39 -2.80 6.50 1.62
CA ALA A 39 -2.72 5.70 2.85
C ALA A 39 -4.09 5.26 3.33
N LYS A 40 -5.09 6.14 3.25
CA LYS A 40 -6.46 5.82 3.65
C LYS A 40 -7.06 4.73 2.78
N ILE A 41 -6.88 4.82 1.47
CA ILE A 41 -7.39 3.82 0.53
C ILE A 41 -6.74 2.46 0.80
N ILE A 42 -5.42 2.43 1.00
CA ILE A 42 -4.71 1.19 1.30
C ILE A 42 -5.26 0.57 2.58
N ASP A 43 -5.44 1.36 3.63
CA ASP A 43 -5.95 0.85 4.90
C ASP A 43 -7.38 0.31 4.78
N GLU A 44 -8.26 1.03 4.11
CA GLU A 44 -9.63 0.61 3.93
C GLU A 44 -9.71 -0.71 3.16
N GLU A 45 -8.95 -0.84 2.10
CA GLU A 45 -8.94 -2.07 1.31
C GLU A 45 -8.30 -3.23 2.07
N TYR A 46 -7.24 -2.95 2.85
CA TYR A 46 -6.63 -3.98 3.70
C TYR A 46 -7.66 -4.60 4.66
N GLN A 47 -8.50 -3.76 5.29
CA GLN A 47 -9.45 -4.22 6.30
C GLN A 47 -10.54 -5.13 5.73
N THR A 48 -10.81 -5.04 4.43
CA THR A 48 -11.92 -5.77 3.81
C THR A 48 -11.48 -7.05 3.09
N HIS A 49 -10.18 -7.34 3.06
CA HIS A 49 -9.65 -8.45 2.27
C HIS A 49 -9.36 -9.70 3.11
N ILE A 50 -9.30 -10.85 2.43
CA ILE A 50 -8.88 -12.11 3.03
C ILE A 50 -7.36 -12.12 3.23
N VAL A 51 -6.86 -13.08 4.01
CA VAL A 51 -5.44 -13.13 4.43
C VAL A 51 -4.47 -13.07 3.24
N GLU A 52 -4.73 -13.81 2.18
CA GLU A 52 -3.85 -13.82 1.01
C GLU A 52 -3.74 -12.42 0.38
N GLN A 53 -4.87 -11.74 0.23
CA GLN A 53 -4.89 -10.38 -0.30
C GLN A 53 -4.28 -9.37 0.66
N LYS A 54 -4.45 -9.57 1.95
CA LYS A 54 -3.79 -8.75 2.97
C LYS A 54 -2.27 -8.86 2.86
N LEU A 55 -1.75 -10.07 2.62
CA LEU A 55 -0.33 -10.27 2.39
C LEU A 55 0.16 -9.51 1.16
N ALA A 56 -0.63 -9.56 0.08
CA ALA A 56 -0.28 -8.83 -1.15
C ALA A 56 -0.25 -7.32 -0.91
N ILE A 57 -1.21 -6.78 -0.18
CA ILE A 57 -1.24 -5.37 0.18
C ILE A 57 -0.05 -5.02 1.08
N PHE A 58 0.27 -5.88 2.03
CA PHE A 58 1.43 -5.67 2.90
C PHE A 58 2.73 -5.61 2.10
N GLN A 59 2.90 -6.50 1.14
CA GLN A 59 4.08 -6.47 0.27
C GLN A 59 4.12 -5.21 -0.60
N THR A 60 2.95 -4.76 -1.06
CA THR A 60 2.85 -3.50 -1.80
C THR A 60 3.33 -2.33 -0.95
N ILE A 61 2.92 -2.28 0.31
CA ILE A 61 3.37 -1.25 1.26
C ILE A 61 4.89 -1.31 1.42
N HIS A 62 5.45 -2.51 1.55
CA HIS A 62 6.89 -2.70 1.68
C HIS A 62 7.62 -2.13 0.45
N GLU A 63 7.15 -2.44 -0.75
CA GLU A 63 7.75 -1.93 -1.98
C GLU A 63 7.69 -0.40 -2.04
N ILE A 64 6.57 0.19 -1.63
CA ILE A 64 6.43 1.65 -1.56
C ILE A 64 7.46 2.23 -0.59
N PHE A 65 7.66 1.59 0.56
CA PHE A 65 8.63 2.04 1.55
C PHE A 65 10.06 2.01 0.98
N VAL A 66 10.43 0.92 0.31
CA VAL A 66 11.76 0.79 -0.29
C VAL A 66 11.98 1.89 -1.33
N GLU A 67 11.01 2.12 -2.20
CA GLU A 67 11.09 3.13 -3.26
C GLU A 67 11.19 4.54 -2.69
N THR A 68 10.30 4.88 -1.75
CA THR A 68 10.29 6.23 -1.18
C THR A 68 11.50 6.50 -0.30
N ALA A 69 12.00 5.49 0.41
CA ALA A 69 13.21 5.62 1.22
C ALA A 69 14.42 5.91 0.33
N SER A 70 14.53 5.24 -0.83
CA SER A 70 15.64 5.48 -1.75
C SER A 70 15.64 6.89 -2.33
N LYS A 71 14.48 7.55 -2.36
CA LYS A 71 14.32 8.92 -2.84
C LYS A 71 14.35 9.96 -1.71
N GLY A 72 14.51 9.52 -0.47
CA GLY A 72 14.49 10.41 0.69
C GLY A 72 13.11 10.94 1.06
N GLU A 73 12.05 10.36 0.52
CA GLU A 73 10.67 10.75 0.81
C GLU A 73 10.16 9.95 2.00
N THR A 74 9.79 10.61 3.09
CA THR A 74 9.40 9.95 4.33
C THR A 74 7.96 10.18 4.75
N ARG A 75 7.23 11.03 4.04
CA ARG A 75 5.87 11.39 4.44
C ARG A 75 4.92 10.20 4.45
N PHE A 76 4.97 9.37 3.41
CA PHE A 76 4.14 8.17 3.34
C PHE A 76 4.50 7.19 4.47
N LEU A 77 5.80 7.04 4.75
CA LEU A 77 6.27 6.20 5.85
C LEU A 77 5.66 6.62 7.19
N LYS A 78 5.57 7.91 7.45
CA LYS A 78 4.99 8.42 8.69
C LYS A 78 3.50 8.15 8.75
N LEU A 79 2.80 8.29 7.63
CA LEU A 79 1.35 8.14 7.59
C LEU A 79 0.91 6.70 7.76
N ILE A 80 1.58 5.75 7.13
CA ILE A 80 1.16 4.35 7.16
C ILE A 80 1.99 3.51 8.14
N GLY A 81 3.15 3.99 8.57
CA GLY A 81 4.03 3.26 9.47
C GLY A 81 3.36 2.84 10.77
N ALA A 82 2.52 3.70 11.33
CA ALA A 82 1.79 3.38 12.55
C ALA A 82 0.84 2.20 12.36
N ARG A 83 0.37 1.97 11.14
CA ARG A 83 -0.55 0.87 10.82
C ARG A 83 0.16 -0.42 10.48
N VAL A 84 1.41 -0.35 10.03
CA VAL A 84 2.19 -1.53 9.65
C VAL A 84 2.33 -2.50 10.82
N LYS A 85 2.52 -1.99 12.02
CA LYS A 85 2.58 -2.83 13.21
C LYS A 85 1.30 -3.65 13.39
N ASN A 86 0.14 -3.01 13.21
CA ASN A 86 -1.15 -3.67 13.31
C ASN A 86 -1.33 -4.72 12.22
N TYR A 87 -0.86 -4.43 11.01
CA TYR A 87 -0.92 -5.37 9.90
C TYR A 87 -0.07 -6.61 10.18
N ILE A 88 1.13 -6.42 10.71
CA ILE A 88 2.00 -7.53 11.08
C ILE A 88 1.33 -8.42 12.14
N GLU A 89 0.78 -7.82 13.17
CA GLU A 89 0.08 -8.56 14.23
C GLU A 89 -1.12 -9.33 13.68
N ASP A 90 -1.88 -8.72 12.77
CA ASP A 90 -3.04 -9.34 12.15
C ASP A 90 -2.64 -10.56 11.31
N ILE A 91 -1.59 -10.43 10.52
CA ILE A 91 -1.14 -11.50 9.62
C ILE A 91 -0.49 -12.66 10.37
N THR A 92 0.17 -12.37 11.48
CA THR A 92 0.91 -13.40 12.23
C THR A 92 0.11 -14.11 13.30
N ARG A 93 -1.14 -13.79 13.47
CA ARG A 93 -2.03 -14.48 14.41
C ARG A 93 -2.36 -15.90 14.00
#